data_5d0b5570e796ee58bfaedd6fbbd2c7fc
#
_entry.id   5d0b5570e796ee58bfaedd6fbbd2c7fc
#
_cell.length_a   1.000
_cell.length_b   1.000
_cell.length_c   1.000
_cell.angle_alpha   90.00
_cell.angle_beta   90.00
_cell.angle_gamma   90.00
#
_symmetry.space_group_name_H-M   'P 1'
#
loop_
_entity.id
_entity.type
_entity.pdbx_description
1 polymer ?
#
loop_
_entity_poly.entity_id
_entity_poly.type
_entity_poly.pdbx_seq_one_letter_code
_entity_poly.pdbx_strand_id
1 'polypeptide(L)'
;MVERHPLGSQAFIPLQNQSWLLVVGMPGDEPDVSIWRTFRATGRQGVNYHRGVWHHPLLVLKQDQDFLVVDRGGPGENCDEVWFDGASARIVV
;
A
#
# COMPACT_ATOMS: atom_id res chain seq x y z
N MET A 1 -9.00 3.21 -4.45
CA MET A 1 -9.19 1.81 -3.98
C MET A 1 -8.14 1.46 -2.94
N VAL A 2 -8.41 0.49 -2.13
CA VAL A 2 -7.40 -0.14 -1.26
C VAL A 2 -7.43 -1.64 -1.46
N GLU A 3 -6.34 -2.30 -1.12
CA GLU A 3 -6.20 -3.74 -1.27
C GLU A 3 -5.55 -4.36 -0.04
N ARG A 4 -5.74 -5.66 0.13
CA ARG A 4 -5.00 -6.47 1.09
C ARG A 4 -4.59 -7.79 0.45
N HIS A 5 -3.56 -8.39 1.02
CA HIS A 5 -3.07 -9.70 0.58
C HIS A 5 -3.28 -10.70 1.71
N PRO A 6 -4.34 -11.55 1.63
CA PRO A 6 -4.69 -12.42 2.75
C PRO A 6 -3.77 -13.62 2.94
N LEU A 7 -2.94 -13.95 1.95
CA LEU A 7 -2.11 -15.15 1.99
C LEU A 7 -0.63 -14.88 2.23
N GLY A 8 -0.20 -13.65 2.24
CA GLY A 8 1.21 -13.32 2.46
C GLY A 8 1.47 -11.83 2.60
N SER A 9 2.67 -11.49 3.02
CA SER A 9 3.13 -10.11 3.09
C SER A 9 3.54 -9.60 1.71
N GLN A 10 3.63 -8.28 1.57
CA GLN A 10 4.11 -7.64 0.36
C GLN A 10 5.09 -6.52 0.71
N ALA A 11 6.28 -6.57 0.14
CA ALA A 11 7.31 -5.57 0.37
C ALA A 11 7.53 -4.72 -0.87
N PHE A 12 7.73 -3.43 -0.66
CA PHE A 12 8.14 -2.47 -1.68
C PHE A 12 9.42 -1.78 -1.25
N ILE A 13 10.43 -1.81 -2.12
CA ILE A 13 11.74 -1.23 -1.86
C ILE A 13 12.05 -0.25 -2.98
N PRO A 14 12.14 1.07 -2.69
CA PRO A 14 12.42 2.06 -3.72
C PRO A 14 13.83 1.89 -4.28
N LEU A 15 13.99 2.08 -5.58
CA LEU A 15 15.27 1.96 -6.27
C LEU A 15 15.91 3.32 -6.56
N GLN A 16 15.19 4.42 -6.38
CA GLN A 16 15.70 5.78 -6.49
C GLN A 16 15.55 6.53 -5.17
N ASN A 17 16.38 7.51 -4.95
CA ASN A 17 16.32 8.34 -3.74
C ASN A 17 15.25 9.44 -3.89
N GLN A 18 14.00 9.04 -3.98
CA GLN A 18 12.85 9.93 -4.12
C GLN A 18 11.79 9.54 -3.09
N SER A 19 11.16 10.52 -2.46
CA SER A 19 10.09 10.28 -1.50
C SER A 19 8.85 9.72 -2.17
N TRP A 20 8.09 8.97 -1.39
CA TRP A 20 6.84 8.36 -1.83
C TRP A 20 5.86 8.29 -0.67
N LEU A 21 4.61 7.97 -0.95
CA LEU A 21 3.53 8.01 0.04
C LEU A 21 2.99 6.61 0.29
N LEU A 22 2.61 6.39 1.56
CA LEU A 22 1.94 5.16 2.00
C LEU A 22 0.62 5.53 2.66
N VAL A 23 -0.42 4.77 2.34
CA VAL A 23 -1.70 4.83 3.03
C VAL A 23 -2.01 3.44 3.56
N VAL A 24 -2.12 3.31 4.86
CA VAL A 24 -2.19 2.03 5.55
C VAL A 24 -3.39 2.01 6.48
N GLY A 25 -4.16 0.93 6.40
CA GLY A 25 -5.25 0.63 7.32
C GLY A 25 -4.92 -0.56 8.21
N MET A 26 -5.79 -0.82 9.17
CA MET A 26 -5.67 -1.99 10.04
C MET A 26 -6.18 -3.25 9.33
N PRO A 27 -5.67 -4.45 9.69
CA PRO A 27 -6.29 -5.70 9.25
C PRO A 27 -7.74 -5.79 9.72
N GLY A 28 -8.56 -6.50 8.95
CA GLY A 28 -9.97 -6.68 9.25
C GLY A 28 -10.74 -7.03 7.99
N ASP A 29 -12.00 -7.43 8.11
CA ASP A 29 -12.81 -7.85 6.96
C ASP A 29 -13.12 -6.70 6.03
N GLU A 30 -13.27 -5.49 6.58
CA GLU A 30 -13.54 -4.28 5.83
C GLU A 30 -12.54 -3.18 6.18
N PRO A 31 -12.08 -2.39 5.22
CA PRO A 31 -11.21 -1.27 5.51
C PRO A 31 -11.99 -0.13 6.17
N ASP A 32 -11.51 0.34 7.30
CA ASP A 32 -12.12 1.46 8.02
C ASP A 32 -11.29 2.74 7.78
N VAL A 33 -11.81 3.62 6.92
CA VAL A 33 -11.12 4.86 6.54
C VAL A 33 -10.86 5.80 7.70
N SER A 34 -11.65 5.69 8.80
CA SER A 34 -11.51 6.57 9.95
C SER A 34 -10.23 6.35 10.74
N ILE A 35 -9.58 5.20 10.56
CA ILE A 35 -8.36 4.81 11.28
C ILE A 35 -7.14 4.67 10.37
N TRP A 36 -7.24 5.12 9.13
CA TRP A 36 -6.11 5.06 8.20
C TRP A 36 -4.99 6.00 8.61
N ARG A 37 -3.77 5.59 8.29
CA ARG A 37 -2.56 6.37 8.49
C ARG A 37 -1.89 6.63 7.16
N THR A 38 -1.40 7.85 6.98
CA THR A 38 -0.63 8.24 5.82
C THR A 38 0.79 8.57 6.24
N PHE A 39 1.76 8.05 5.51
CA PHE A 39 3.16 8.27 5.77
C PHE A 39 3.86 8.78 4.51
N ARG A 40 4.87 9.61 4.70
CA ARG A 40 5.80 9.97 3.65
C ARG A 40 7.10 9.22 3.92
N ALA A 41 7.46 8.31 3.02
CA ALA A 41 8.72 7.59 3.09
C ALA A 41 9.78 8.29 2.25
N THR A 42 11.04 8.17 2.67
CA THR A 42 12.17 8.60 1.84
C THR A 42 12.50 7.53 0.81
N GLY A 43 13.35 7.88 -0.17
CA GLY A 43 13.83 6.92 -1.15
C GLY A 43 14.78 5.85 -0.58
N ARG A 44 15.07 5.91 0.72
CA ARG A 44 15.89 4.92 1.43
C ARG A 44 15.08 4.05 2.38
N GLN A 45 13.76 4.23 2.41
CA GLN A 45 12.85 3.49 3.26
C GLN A 45 11.94 2.63 2.40
N GLY A 46 11.98 1.34 2.61
CA GLY A 46 11.00 0.40 2.08
C GLY A 46 9.89 0.16 3.07
N VAL A 47 8.90 -0.60 2.66
CA VAL A 47 7.79 -1.05 3.51
C VAL A 47 7.55 -2.53 3.30
N ASN A 48 7.17 -3.22 4.35
CA ASN A 48 6.61 -4.55 4.26
C ASN A 48 5.22 -4.52 4.89
N TYR A 49 4.18 -4.64 4.07
CA TYR A 49 2.83 -4.81 4.57
C TYR A 49 2.64 -6.23 5.05
N HIS A 50 2.35 -6.41 6.33
CA HIS A 50 2.04 -7.73 6.86
C HIS A 50 0.77 -8.29 6.20
N ARG A 51 0.64 -9.60 6.21
CA ARG A 51 -0.52 -10.27 5.67
C ARG A 51 -1.82 -9.67 6.20
N GLY A 52 -2.75 -9.37 5.30
CA GLY A 52 -4.07 -8.84 5.66
C GLY A 52 -4.15 -7.35 5.95
N VAL A 53 -3.03 -6.63 5.91
CA VAL A 53 -3.05 -5.17 6.11
C VAL A 53 -3.62 -4.48 4.89
N TRP A 54 -4.67 -3.69 5.09
CA TRP A 54 -5.23 -2.85 4.04
C TRP A 54 -4.28 -1.71 3.70
N HIS A 55 -4.06 -1.47 2.41
CA HIS A 55 -3.20 -0.39 1.95
C HIS A 55 -3.61 0.09 0.56
N HIS A 56 -3.28 1.34 0.25
CA HIS A 56 -3.38 1.84 -1.12
C HIS A 56 -2.18 1.34 -1.93
N PRO A 57 -2.34 0.98 -3.21
CA PRO A 57 -1.20 0.70 -4.08
C PRO A 57 -0.20 1.85 -4.12
N LEU A 58 0.96 1.61 -4.72
CA LEU A 58 2.05 2.59 -4.77
C LEU A 58 1.59 3.99 -5.15
N LEU A 59 1.98 4.97 -4.33
CA LEU A 59 1.74 6.39 -4.55
C LEU A 59 3.07 7.12 -4.66
N VAL A 60 3.39 7.57 -5.84
CA VAL A 60 4.64 8.27 -6.11
C VAL A 60 4.41 9.76 -6.29
N LEU A 61 5.42 10.56 -5.96
CA LEU A 61 5.36 12.02 -6.05
C LEU A 61 6.00 12.55 -7.33
N LYS A 62 6.77 11.72 -8.03
CA LYS A 62 7.45 12.06 -9.28
C LYS A 62 7.29 10.91 -10.26
N GLN A 63 7.48 11.20 -11.55
CA GLN A 63 7.45 10.19 -12.61
C GLN A 63 8.67 9.26 -12.50
N ASP A 64 8.52 8.08 -13.07
CA ASP A 64 9.63 7.12 -13.30
C ASP A 64 10.33 6.67 -12.03
N GLN A 65 9.56 6.40 -10.97
CA GLN A 65 10.06 5.76 -9.77
C GLN A 65 9.91 4.24 -9.89
N ASP A 66 11.01 3.53 -9.71
CA ASP A 66 11.06 2.07 -9.74
C ASP A 66 11.12 1.49 -8.33
N PHE A 67 10.50 0.34 -8.17
CA PHE A 67 10.46 -0.38 -6.90
C PHE A 67 10.77 -1.85 -7.13
N LEU A 68 11.55 -2.43 -6.22
CA LEU A 68 11.61 -3.88 -6.08
C LEU A 68 10.39 -4.30 -5.27
N VAL A 69 9.62 -5.23 -5.79
CA VAL A 69 8.43 -5.77 -5.11
C VAL A 69 8.69 -7.24 -4.78
N VAL A 70 8.48 -7.59 -3.52
CA VAL A 70 8.60 -8.97 -3.05
C VAL A 70 7.26 -9.35 -2.45
N ASP A 71 6.59 -10.31 -3.07
CA ASP A 71 5.35 -10.84 -2.56
C ASP A 71 5.23 -12.34 -2.78
N ARG A 72 4.16 -12.91 -2.23
CA ARG A 72 3.95 -14.33 -2.25
C ARG A 72 3.61 -14.80 -3.67
N GLY A 73 4.31 -15.81 -4.15
CA GLY A 73 3.93 -16.61 -5.30
C GLY A 73 3.16 -17.86 -4.86
N GLY A 74 2.53 -18.55 -5.79
CA GLY A 74 1.86 -19.81 -5.55
C GLY A 74 0.35 -19.74 -5.71
N PRO A 75 -0.35 -20.86 -5.45
CA PRO A 75 -1.80 -20.97 -5.69
C PRO A 75 -2.61 -20.17 -4.67
N GLY A 76 -3.87 -19.90 -5.04
CA GLY A 76 -4.84 -19.19 -4.21
C GLY A 76 -4.91 -17.71 -4.57
N GLU A 77 -6.04 -17.11 -4.21
CA GLU A 77 -6.28 -15.69 -4.42
C GLU A 77 -5.66 -14.89 -3.29
N ASN A 78 -4.76 -13.99 -3.64
CA ASN A 78 -3.97 -13.21 -2.69
C ASN A 78 -4.20 -11.71 -2.82
N CYS A 79 -5.36 -11.30 -3.31
CA CYS A 79 -5.68 -9.87 -3.39
C CYS A 79 -7.18 -9.65 -3.24
N ASP A 80 -7.56 -8.95 -2.19
CA ASP A 80 -8.89 -8.41 -2.01
C ASP A 80 -8.85 -6.91 -2.24
N GLU A 81 -9.80 -6.38 -2.99
CA GLU A 81 -9.87 -4.96 -3.34
C GLU A 81 -11.19 -4.37 -2.87
N VAL A 82 -11.14 -3.15 -2.35
CA VAL A 82 -12.33 -2.33 -2.06
C VAL A 82 -12.21 -0.99 -2.76
N TRP A 83 -13.23 -0.66 -3.53
CA TRP A 83 -13.29 0.58 -4.29
C TRP A 83 -14.21 1.58 -3.59
N PHE A 84 -13.80 2.84 -3.59
CA PHE A 84 -14.55 3.94 -3.00
C PHE A 84 -15.02 4.90 -4.09
N ASP A 85 -16.19 5.51 -3.87
CA ASP A 85 -16.73 6.50 -4.78
C ASP A 85 -16.04 7.85 -4.59
N GLY A 86 -15.66 8.46 -5.70
CA GLY A 86 -15.19 9.84 -5.76
C GLY A 86 -14.16 10.20 -4.70
N ALA A 87 -14.43 11.27 -3.97
CA ALA A 87 -13.54 11.82 -2.96
C ALA A 87 -13.94 11.41 -1.54
N SER A 88 -14.22 10.11 -1.31
CA SER A 88 -14.53 9.57 0.03
C SER A 88 -13.43 9.84 1.03
N ALA A 89 -12.18 9.87 0.55
CA ALA A 89 -11.01 10.22 1.34
C ALA A 89 -9.96 10.84 0.42
N ARG A 90 -9.10 11.69 0.97
CA ARG A 90 -8.00 12.31 0.22
C ARG A 90 -6.80 12.55 1.14
N ILE A 91 -5.64 12.59 0.51
CA ILE A 91 -4.37 12.87 1.19
C ILE A 91 -4.05 14.35 1.00
N VAL A 92 -3.70 15.00 2.10
CA VAL A 92 -3.20 16.38 2.07
C VAL A 92 -1.69 16.34 2.25
N VAL A 93 -0.98 16.83 1.26
CA VAL A 93 0.48 16.86 1.27
C VAL A 93 1.02 18.29 1.37
#